data_edf4d6d752b9ab43d49e25b873e7b5a9
#
_entry.id   edf4d6d752b9ab43d49e25b873e7b5a9
#
_cell.length_a   1.000
_cell.length_b   1.000
_cell.length_c   1.000
_cell.angle_alpha   90.00
_cell.angle_beta   90.00
_cell.angle_gamma   90.00
#
_symmetry.space_group_name_H-M   'P 1'
#
loop_
_entity.id
_entity.type
_entity.pdbx_description
1 polymer ?
#
loop_
_entity_poly.entity_id
_entity_poly.type
_entity_poly.pdbx_seq_one_letter_code
_entity_poly.pdbx_strand_id
1 'polypeptide(L)'
;TDIISCFVLGNPHLPVYRDEIQCIGLGMDVQSFDLKNESIKNSEGELVCAKPFPSMPISFWEDKENKRYFKSYFNKYPNVWHHGDFITIYDHGGVQIFGRSDTTLNPGGVRIGTSEIYNAIDNIDGIIDSVVVGQEWENDERIILFVKLNNSKKINNEMKKTIKYAIKKNCSPKHLPKKIIQIEDIPYTISGKK
;
A
#
# COMPACT_ATOMS: atom_id res chain seq x y z
N THR A 1 0.14 -13.16 -1.03
CA THR A 1 -0.61 -13.16 -2.31
C THR A 1 -1.02 -14.57 -2.72
N ASP A 2 -2.04 -14.69 -3.54
CA ASP A 2 -2.59 -15.98 -3.98
C ASP A 2 -1.82 -16.60 -5.17
N ILE A 3 -0.77 -15.95 -5.67
CA ILE A 3 -0.08 -16.39 -6.91
C ILE A 3 1.04 -17.41 -6.71
N ILE A 4 1.44 -17.73 -5.47
CA ILE A 4 2.54 -18.69 -5.14
C ILE A 4 3.87 -18.35 -5.85
N SER A 5 4.05 -17.10 -6.26
CA SER A 5 5.21 -16.57 -6.97
C SER A 5 5.38 -15.09 -6.63
N CYS A 6 6.28 -14.41 -7.30
CA CYS A 6 6.54 -12.98 -7.09
C CYS A 6 6.39 -12.22 -8.41
N PHE A 7 5.64 -11.12 -8.40
CA PHE A 7 5.63 -10.20 -9.53
C PHE A 7 6.95 -9.43 -9.66
N VAL A 8 7.59 -9.17 -8.53
CA VAL A 8 8.90 -8.52 -8.45
C VAL A 8 9.78 -9.27 -7.45
N LEU A 9 11.08 -9.32 -7.69
CA LEU A 9 12.00 -10.12 -6.88
C LEU A 9 13.43 -9.57 -6.90
N GLY A 10 14.26 -10.06 -5.96
CA GLY A 10 15.68 -9.78 -5.93
C GLY A 10 16.42 -10.52 -7.05
N ASN A 11 17.53 -9.93 -7.52
CA ASN A 11 18.41 -10.54 -8.50
C ASN A 11 19.88 -10.29 -8.08
N PRO A 12 20.69 -11.34 -7.81
CA PRO A 12 22.07 -11.18 -7.32
C PRO A 12 23.03 -10.55 -8.34
N HIS A 13 22.64 -10.47 -9.61
CA HIS A 13 23.45 -9.86 -10.67
C HIS A 13 23.15 -8.38 -10.93
N LEU A 14 22.14 -7.83 -10.26
CA LEU A 14 21.74 -6.43 -10.41
C LEU A 14 22.11 -5.61 -9.17
N PRO A 15 22.40 -4.32 -9.32
CA PRO A 15 22.62 -3.44 -8.19
C PRO A 15 21.37 -3.31 -7.32
N VAL A 16 21.58 -3.06 -6.03
CA VAL A 16 20.51 -2.75 -5.08
C VAL A 16 20.41 -1.24 -4.96
N TYR A 17 19.29 -0.68 -5.35
CA TYR A 17 18.98 0.73 -5.13
C TYR A 17 18.09 0.88 -3.90
N ARG A 18 18.18 2.05 -3.28
CA ARG A 18 17.36 2.36 -2.11
C ARG A 18 15.87 2.36 -2.47
N ASP A 19 15.06 1.71 -1.63
CA ASP A 19 13.60 1.60 -1.74
C ASP A 19 13.11 0.85 -3.00
N GLU A 20 14.00 0.15 -3.73
CA GLU A 20 13.66 -0.60 -4.93
C GLU A 20 13.84 -2.11 -4.77
N ILE A 21 12.98 -2.86 -5.42
CA ILE A 21 13.13 -4.28 -5.72
C ILE A 21 13.78 -4.39 -7.11
N GLN A 22 14.78 -5.24 -7.26
CA GLN A 22 15.74 -5.20 -8.35
C GLN A 22 15.16 -5.49 -9.74
N CYS A 23 14.11 -6.34 -9.85
CA CYS A 23 13.56 -6.68 -11.16
C CYS A 23 12.14 -7.28 -11.10
N ILE A 24 11.50 -7.31 -12.26
CA ILE A 24 10.26 -8.04 -12.50
C ILE A 24 10.55 -9.56 -12.49
N GLY A 25 9.59 -10.35 -11.98
CA GLY A 25 9.67 -11.80 -11.92
C GLY A 25 9.70 -12.43 -13.31
N LEU A 26 10.46 -13.51 -13.46
CA LEU A 26 10.53 -14.25 -14.72
C LEU A 26 9.17 -14.83 -15.11
N GLY A 27 8.80 -14.63 -16.36
CA GLY A 27 7.51 -15.08 -16.89
C GLY A 27 6.31 -14.21 -16.49
N MET A 28 6.56 -13.05 -15.88
CA MET A 28 5.54 -12.09 -15.48
C MET A 28 5.57 -10.85 -16.37
N ASP A 29 4.45 -10.52 -17.01
CA ASP A 29 4.30 -9.27 -17.78
C ASP A 29 3.75 -8.17 -16.87
N VAL A 30 4.58 -7.78 -15.87
CA VAL A 30 4.22 -6.75 -14.90
C VAL A 30 4.35 -5.38 -15.53
N GLN A 31 3.33 -4.57 -15.35
CA GLN A 31 3.27 -3.20 -15.84
C GLN A 31 2.70 -2.27 -14.77
N SER A 32 3.04 -0.99 -14.85
CA SER A 32 2.43 0.09 -14.08
C SER A 32 1.42 0.80 -14.96
N PHE A 33 0.13 0.75 -14.60
CA PHE A 33 -0.94 1.38 -15.37
C PHE A 33 -1.34 2.73 -14.77
N ASP A 34 -1.45 3.73 -15.63
CA ASP A 34 -2.01 5.03 -15.27
C ASP A 34 -3.55 5.02 -15.21
N LEU A 35 -4.15 6.19 -15.00
CA LEU A 35 -5.60 6.37 -14.96
C LEU A 35 -6.31 6.12 -16.30
N LYS A 36 -5.56 6.09 -17.41
CA LYS A 36 -6.08 5.81 -18.76
C LYS A 36 -5.90 4.35 -19.14
N ASN A 37 -5.37 3.51 -18.25
CA ASN A 37 -5.00 2.13 -18.47
C ASN A 37 -3.83 1.96 -19.46
N GLU A 38 -2.97 2.97 -19.54
CA GLU A 38 -1.76 2.93 -20.34
C GLU A 38 -0.56 2.53 -19.47
N SER A 39 0.36 1.74 -20.05
CA SER A 39 1.59 1.35 -19.37
C SER A 39 2.54 2.53 -19.29
N ILE A 40 2.99 2.84 -18.08
CA ILE A 40 3.89 3.96 -17.77
C ILE A 40 5.15 3.50 -17.07
N LYS A 41 6.23 4.30 -17.18
CA LYS A 41 7.48 4.14 -16.43
C LYS A 41 7.86 5.43 -15.72
N ASN A 42 8.74 5.29 -14.72
CA ASN A 42 9.28 6.40 -13.91
C ASN A 42 8.20 7.26 -13.22
N SER A 43 6.99 6.73 -13.11
CA SER A 43 5.89 7.35 -12.40
C SER A 43 4.99 6.29 -11.77
N GLU A 44 4.27 6.69 -10.73
CA GLU A 44 3.38 5.82 -9.97
C GLU A 44 2.14 5.43 -10.78
N GLY A 45 1.81 4.15 -10.74
CA GLY A 45 0.59 3.60 -11.31
C GLY A 45 0.21 2.27 -10.65
N GLU A 46 -0.90 1.69 -11.10
CA GLU A 46 -1.41 0.42 -10.59
C GLU A 46 -0.55 -0.76 -11.05
N LEU A 47 -0.19 -1.64 -10.13
CA LEU A 47 0.45 -2.91 -10.46
C LEU A 47 -0.56 -3.83 -11.18
N VAL A 48 -0.22 -4.17 -12.40
CA VAL A 48 -0.96 -5.14 -13.19
C VAL A 48 -0.03 -6.21 -13.75
N CYS A 49 -0.56 -7.40 -14.04
CA CYS A 49 0.11 -8.37 -14.89
C CYS A 49 -0.72 -8.55 -16.17
N ALA A 50 -0.17 -8.08 -17.28
CA ALA A 50 -0.93 -7.90 -18.53
C ALA A 50 -1.16 -9.22 -19.30
N LYS A 51 -0.41 -10.29 -18.96
CA LYS A 51 -0.56 -11.60 -19.56
C LYS A 51 -0.75 -12.68 -18.49
N PRO A 52 -1.38 -13.80 -18.84
CA PRO A 52 -1.41 -14.98 -17.99
C PRO A 52 0.01 -15.42 -17.61
N PHE A 53 0.18 -15.86 -16.37
CA PHE A 53 1.47 -16.29 -15.84
C PHE A 53 1.38 -17.70 -15.23
N PRO A 54 2.50 -18.43 -15.10
CA PRO A 54 2.50 -19.86 -14.77
C PRO A 54 1.81 -20.22 -13.45
N SER A 55 1.91 -19.35 -12.44
CA SER A 55 1.33 -19.56 -11.12
C SER A 55 0.01 -18.82 -10.88
N MET A 56 -0.64 -18.37 -11.96
CA MET A 56 -1.94 -17.71 -11.84
C MET A 56 -2.99 -18.70 -11.34
N PRO A 57 -3.73 -18.38 -10.25
CA PRO A 57 -4.83 -19.22 -9.79
C PRO A 57 -5.89 -19.39 -10.87
N ILE A 58 -6.48 -20.58 -10.92
CA ILE A 58 -7.58 -20.89 -11.86
C ILE A 58 -8.95 -20.57 -11.25
N SER A 59 -9.06 -20.59 -9.92
CA SER A 59 -10.28 -20.29 -9.17
C SER A 59 -9.96 -20.16 -7.69
N PHE A 60 -10.92 -19.64 -6.90
CA PHE A 60 -10.91 -19.78 -5.44
C PHE A 60 -11.69 -21.01 -5.01
N TRP A 61 -11.35 -21.50 -3.81
CA TRP A 61 -12.09 -22.62 -3.20
C TRP A 61 -13.57 -22.24 -2.99
N GLU A 62 -14.48 -23.13 -3.39
CA GLU A 62 -15.94 -22.94 -3.31
C GLU A 62 -16.45 -21.63 -3.95
N ASP A 63 -15.78 -21.13 -4.97
CA ASP A 63 -16.19 -19.95 -5.71
C ASP A 63 -16.99 -20.32 -6.97
N LYS A 64 -18.31 -20.45 -6.78
CA LYS A 64 -19.21 -20.77 -7.89
C LYS A 64 -19.10 -19.74 -8.99
N GLU A 65 -18.89 -20.22 -10.24
CA GLU A 65 -18.74 -19.38 -11.44
C GLU A 65 -17.55 -18.39 -11.36
N ASN A 66 -16.58 -18.61 -10.46
CA ASN A 66 -15.42 -17.76 -10.25
C ASN A 66 -15.76 -16.28 -9.94
N LYS A 67 -16.92 -15.99 -9.34
CA LYS A 67 -17.39 -14.63 -9.11
C LYS A 67 -16.46 -13.81 -8.20
N ARG A 68 -16.00 -14.43 -7.09
CA ARG A 68 -15.07 -13.77 -6.17
C ARG A 68 -13.71 -13.56 -6.83
N TYR A 69 -13.22 -14.57 -7.57
CA TYR A 69 -11.96 -14.52 -8.28
C TYR A 69 -11.92 -13.39 -9.31
N PHE A 70 -12.94 -13.32 -10.18
CA PHE A 70 -13.03 -12.24 -11.17
C PHE A 70 -13.23 -10.86 -10.52
N LYS A 71 -14.04 -10.77 -9.49
CA LYS A 71 -14.21 -9.52 -8.74
C LYS A 71 -12.91 -9.04 -8.11
N SER A 72 -12.08 -9.94 -7.60
CA SER A 72 -10.83 -9.59 -6.91
C SER A 72 -9.75 -9.08 -7.86
N TYR A 73 -9.62 -9.69 -9.05
CA TYR A 73 -8.44 -9.46 -9.88
C TYR A 73 -8.73 -8.91 -11.29
N PHE A 74 -9.96 -9.00 -11.78
CA PHE A 74 -10.30 -8.63 -13.16
C PHE A 74 -11.45 -7.61 -13.28
N ASN A 75 -11.98 -7.13 -12.16
CA ASN A 75 -13.11 -6.21 -12.18
C ASN A 75 -12.71 -4.81 -12.70
N LYS A 76 -11.50 -4.36 -12.37
CA LYS A 76 -11.00 -3.03 -12.76
C LYS A 76 -10.50 -3.00 -14.19
N TYR A 77 -9.78 -4.04 -14.61
CA TYR A 77 -9.19 -4.18 -15.94
C TYR A 77 -9.59 -5.53 -16.52
N PRO A 78 -10.54 -5.59 -17.47
CA PRO A 78 -10.95 -6.86 -18.08
C PRO A 78 -9.77 -7.61 -18.71
N ASN A 79 -9.62 -8.89 -18.36
CA ASN A 79 -8.54 -9.79 -18.83
C ASN A 79 -7.10 -9.38 -18.40
N VAL A 80 -6.93 -8.41 -17.53
CA VAL A 80 -5.65 -8.01 -16.97
C VAL A 80 -5.70 -8.20 -15.46
N TRP A 81 -4.72 -8.92 -14.90
CA TRP A 81 -4.62 -9.10 -13.45
C TRP A 81 -4.31 -7.78 -12.76
N HIS A 82 -5.23 -7.30 -11.95
CA HIS A 82 -5.07 -6.13 -11.10
C HIS A 82 -4.70 -6.57 -9.68
N HIS A 83 -3.51 -6.19 -9.21
CA HIS A 83 -3.01 -6.68 -7.92
C HIS A 83 -3.48 -5.81 -6.74
N GLY A 84 -3.75 -4.55 -6.99
CA GLY A 84 -4.20 -3.61 -5.96
C GLY A 84 -3.06 -3.01 -5.15
N ASP A 85 -1.92 -2.82 -5.79
CA ASP A 85 -0.77 -2.09 -5.24
C ASP A 85 -0.37 -0.96 -6.20
N PHE A 86 0.16 0.15 -5.66
CA PHE A 86 0.82 1.17 -6.45
C PHE A 86 2.31 0.87 -6.58
N ILE A 87 2.82 0.99 -7.81
CA ILE A 87 4.23 0.78 -8.13
C ILE A 87 4.76 1.86 -9.07
N THR A 88 6.08 2.03 -9.06
CA THR A 88 6.82 2.65 -10.17
C THR A 88 7.78 1.62 -10.74
N ILE A 89 7.79 1.45 -12.06
CA ILE A 89 8.81 0.69 -12.78
C ILE A 89 9.77 1.69 -13.41
N TYR A 90 11.04 1.61 -13.04
CA TYR A 90 12.08 2.48 -13.55
C TYR A 90 12.66 1.97 -14.88
N ASP A 91 13.29 2.84 -15.67
CA ASP A 91 13.88 2.46 -16.95
C ASP A 91 15.02 1.45 -16.81
N HIS A 92 15.73 1.46 -15.69
CA HIS A 92 16.77 0.47 -15.40
C HIS A 92 16.21 -0.90 -14.92
N GLY A 93 14.87 -1.04 -14.83
CA GLY A 93 14.18 -2.29 -14.47
C GLY A 93 13.87 -2.46 -13.00
N GLY A 94 14.35 -1.60 -12.12
CA GLY A 94 13.99 -1.58 -10.69
C GLY A 94 12.51 -1.23 -10.48
N VAL A 95 11.94 -1.72 -9.38
CA VAL A 95 10.52 -1.51 -9.05
C VAL A 95 10.38 -1.03 -7.62
N GLN A 96 9.75 0.11 -7.43
CA GLN A 96 9.36 0.60 -6.11
C GLN A 96 7.87 0.31 -5.85
N ILE A 97 7.53 -0.17 -4.64
CA ILE A 97 6.15 -0.42 -4.21
C ILE A 97 5.78 0.63 -3.16
N PHE A 98 4.65 1.31 -3.36
CA PHE A 98 4.16 2.37 -2.46
C PHE A 98 3.11 1.88 -1.47
N GLY A 99 2.56 0.69 -1.68
CA GLY A 99 1.54 0.08 -0.83
C GLY A 99 0.26 -0.24 -1.60
N ARG A 100 -0.79 -0.56 -0.84
CA ARG A 100 -2.08 -0.96 -1.41
C ARG A 100 -2.80 0.21 -2.05
N SER A 101 -3.31 0.01 -3.27
CA SER A 101 -4.13 1.00 -3.96
C SER A 101 -5.58 1.03 -3.45
N ASP A 102 -6.05 -0.09 -2.89
CA ASP A 102 -7.38 -0.20 -2.28
C ASP A 102 -7.47 0.39 -0.86
N THR A 103 -6.33 0.67 -0.23
CA THR A 103 -6.23 1.36 1.07
C THR A 103 -5.68 2.77 0.97
N THR A 104 -5.55 3.29 -0.24
CA THR A 104 -5.08 4.66 -0.48
C THR A 104 -6.10 5.66 0.03
N LEU A 105 -5.62 6.62 0.81
CA LEU A 105 -6.39 7.75 1.32
C LEU A 105 -6.46 8.84 0.26
N ASN A 106 -7.54 9.61 0.27
CA ASN A 106 -7.74 10.66 -0.74
C ASN A 106 -8.21 12.01 -0.15
N PRO A 107 -7.56 12.55 0.89
CA PRO A 107 -7.98 13.80 1.53
C PRO A 107 -7.79 15.00 0.59
N GLY A 108 -8.89 15.71 0.31
CA GLY A 108 -8.88 16.87 -0.59
C GLY A 108 -8.41 16.51 -2.00
N GLY A 109 -8.73 15.31 -2.50
CA GLY A 109 -8.36 14.83 -3.84
C GLY A 109 -6.90 14.43 -4.01
N VAL A 110 -6.10 14.39 -2.95
CA VAL A 110 -4.69 13.98 -3.00
C VAL A 110 -4.56 12.53 -2.55
N ARG A 111 -4.01 11.68 -3.42
CA ARG A 111 -3.72 10.28 -3.09
C ARG A 111 -2.57 10.18 -2.12
N ILE A 112 -2.76 9.43 -1.04
CA ILE A 112 -1.80 9.23 0.04
C ILE A 112 -1.74 7.75 0.38
N GLY A 113 -0.56 7.16 0.25
CA GLY A 113 -0.30 5.80 0.70
C GLY A 113 -0.26 5.72 2.24
N THR A 114 -0.97 4.79 2.84
CA THR A 114 -0.93 4.61 4.31
C THR A 114 0.49 4.27 4.80
N SER A 115 1.28 3.57 3.98
CA SER A 115 2.68 3.23 4.26
C SER A 115 3.58 4.45 4.49
N GLU A 116 3.33 5.57 3.79
CA GLU A 116 4.09 6.80 3.98
C GLU A 116 3.94 7.34 5.40
N ILE A 117 2.71 7.29 5.93
CA ILE A 117 2.42 7.72 7.30
C ILE A 117 3.05 6.75 8.31
N TYR A 118 2.97 5.43 8.08
CA TYR A 118 3.61 4.43 8.96
C TYR A 118 5.11 4.63 9.03
N ASN A 119 5.79 4.75 7.89
CA ASN A 119 7.23 4.98 7.83
C ASN A 119 7.66 6.27 8.53
N ALA A 120 6.83 7.32 8.45
CA ALA A 120 7.13 8.60 9.10
C ALA A 120 7.11 8.55 10.64
N ILE A 121 6.36 7.61 11.23
CA ILE A 121 6.17 7.52 12.69
C ILE A 121 6.81 6.29 13.34
N ASP A 122 7.34 5.36 12.55
CA ASP A 122 7.87 4.07 13.00
C ASP A 122 8.98 4.20 14.06
N ASN A 123 9.78 5.25 13.97
CA ASN A 123 10.89 5.50 14.90
C ASN A 123 10.53 6.41 16.09
N ILE A 124 9.25 6.70 16.34
CA ILE A 124 8.83 7.51 17.47
C ILE A 124 8.78 6.66 18.74
N ASP A 125 9.61 7.01 19.72
CA ASP A 125 9.67 6.29 21.00
C ASP A 125 8.31 6.23 21.71
N GLY A 126 7.90 5.02 22.05
CA GLY A 126 6.65 4.71 22.72
C GLY A 126 5.50 4.31 21.81
N ILE A 127 5.61 4.43 20.49
CA ILE A 127 4.67 3.85 19.53
C ILE A 127 5.12 2.40 19.29
N ILE A 128 4.22 1.45 19.56
CA ILE A 128 4.44 0.03 19.28
C ILE A 128 3.88 -0.32 17.90
N ASP A 129 2.71 0.24 17.59
CA ASP A 129 2.01 -0.06 16.35
C ASP A 129 1.01 1.05 16.02
N SER A 130 0.56 1.08 14.77
CA SER A 130 -0.41 2.09 14.31
C SER A 130 -1.28 1.57 13.17
N VAL A 131 -2.47 2.15 13.04
CA VAL A 131 -3.33 1.96 11.87
C VAL A 131 -3.91 3.30 11.42
N VAL A 132 -3.85 3.53 10.12
CA VAL A 132 -4.40 4.72 9.47
C VAL A 132 -5.64 4.35 8.71
N VAL A 133 -6.69 5.16 8.86
CA VAL A 133 -7.92 4.97 8.10
C VAL A 133 -8.40 6.30 7.54
N GLY A 134 -8.97 6.24 6.35
CA GLY A 134 -9.77 7.32 5.78
C GLY A 134 -11.17 7.31 6.37
N GLN A 135 -11.65 8.45 6.79
CA GLN A 135 -13.02 8.63 7.22
C GLN A 135 -13.71 9.64 6.32
N GLU A 136 -14.81 9.24 5.70
CA GLU A 136 -15.69 10.19 5.01
C GLU A 136 -16.21 11.24 5.98
N TRP A 137 -16.02 12.51 5.65
CA TRP A 137 -16.41 13.64 6.49
C TRP A 137 -16.64 14.89 5.65
N GLU A 138 -17.84 15.48 5.72
CA GLU A 138 -18.20 16.76 5.05
C GLU A 138 -17.90 16.76 3.54
N ASN A 139 -18.30 15.69 2.83
CA ASN A 139 -18.06 15.45 1.40
C ASN A 139 -16.57 15.34 0.99
N ASP A 140 -15.69 15.06 1.94
CA ASP A 140 -14.26 14.80 1.72
C ASP A 140 -13.83 13.61 2.59
N GLU A 141 -12.57 13.21 2.47
CA GLU A 141 -11.95 12.20 3.31
C GLU A 141 -11.00 12.85 4.31
N ARG A 142 -11.06 12.44 5.57
CA ARG A 142 -10.09 12.85 6.59
C ARG A 142 -9.30 11.67 7.13
N ILE A 143 -8.02 11.91 7.38
CA ILE A 143 -7.11 10.91 7.94
C ILE A 143 -7.31 10.81 9.44
N ILE A 144 -7.54 9.59 9.93
CA ILE A 144 -7.55 9.24 11.36
C ILE A 144 -6.39 8.28 11.60
N LEU A 145 -5.52 8.62 12.53
CA LEU A 145 -4.40 7.79 12.97
C LEU A 145 -4.73 7.17 14.34
N PHE A 146 -4.79 5.87 14.40
CA PHE A 146 -4.83 5.13 15.66
C PHE A 146 -3.43 4.65 16.01
N VAL A 147 -3.05 4.77 17.28
CA VAL A 147 -1.73 4.36 17.77
C VAL A 147 -1.87 3.45 18.99
N LYS A 148 -1.12 2.37 18.99
CA LYS A 148 -0.89 1.52 20.15
C LYS A 148 0.41 1.97 20.80
N LEU A 149 0.35 2.35 22.06
CA LEU A 149 1.50 2.79 22.83
C LEU A 149 1.99 1.70 23.75
N ASN A 150 3.24 1.83 24.19
CA ASN A 150 3.77 1.02 25.28
C ASN A 150 2.88 1.23 26.53
N ASN A 151 2.63 0.14 27.30
CA ASN A 151 1.69 0.09 28.44
C ASN A 151 1.97 1.16 29.53
N SER A 152 3.17 1.73 29.58
CA SER A 152 3.55 2.80 30.50
C SER A 152 3.22 4.22 29.99
N LYS A 153 2.82 4.37 28.71
CA LYS A 153 2.60 5.68 28.08
C LYS A 153 1.13 5.92 27.74
N LYS A 154 0.69 7.16 27.94
CA LYS A 154 -0.60 7.64 27.44
C LYS A 154 -0.37 8.75 26.44
N ILE A 155 -1.23 8.80 25.41
CA ILE A 155 -1.13 9.85 24.42
C ILE A 155 -1.43 11.20 25.05
N ASN A 156 -0.51 12.12 24.91
CA ASN A 156 -0.61 13.49 25.38
C ASN A 156 -0.41 14.49 24.22
N ASN A 157 -0.56 15.76 24.49
CA ASN A 157 -0.42 16.80 23.47
C ASN A 157 0.99 16.91 22.90
N GLU A 158 2.01 16.59 23.68
CA GLU A 158 3.42 16.61 23.26
C GLU A 158 3.66 15.49 22.23
N MET A 159 3.25 14.26 22.55
CA MET A 159 3.35 13.13 21.61
C MET A 159 2.57 13.38 20.31
N LYS A 160 1.36 13.95 20.39
CA LYS A 160 0.61 14.36 19.18
C LYS A 160 1.36 15.38 18.34
N LYS A 161 2.06 16.35 18.97
CA LYS A 161 2.90 17.31 18.24
C LYS A 161 4.10 16.62 17.59
N THR A 162 4.77 15.70 18.28
CA THR A 162 5.89 14.92 17.75
C THR A 162 5.47 14.10 16.53
N ILE A 163 4.34 13.37 16.62
CA ILE A 163 3.77 12.60 15.50
C ILE A 163 3.49 13.52 14.31
N LYS A 164 2.79 14.62 14.51
CA LYS A 164 2.47 15.57 13.43
C LYS A 164 3.71 16.20 12.82
N TYR A 165 4.72 16.51 13.64
CA TYR A 165 5.99 17.04 13.16
C TYR A 165 6.72 16.01 12.28
N ALA A 166 6.81 14.75 12.73
CA ALA A 166 7.45 13.68 11.97
C ALA A 166 6.76 13.45 10.61
N ILE A 167 5.44 13.38 10.58
CA ILE A 167 4.68 13.25 9.35
C ILE A 167 4.89 14.46 8.42
N LYS A 168 4.82 15.69 8.96
CA LYS A 168 5.03 16.90 8.14
C LYS A 168 6.44 16.99 7.57
N LYS A 169 7.46 16.53 8.33
CA LYS A 169 8.86 16.55 7.93
C LYS A 169 9.18 15.52 6.85
N ASN A 170 8.63 14.31 6.97
CA ASN A 170 8.98 13.16 6.11
C ASN A 170 8.03 12.99 4.91
N CYS A 171 6.83 13.57 4.98
CA CYS A 171 5.81 13.50 3.93
C CYS A 171 5.38 14.92 3.50
N SER A 172 4.09 15.24 3.61
CA SER A 172 3.57 16.56 3.29
C SER A 172 2.48 17.01 4.28
N PRO A 173 2.08 18.29 4.30
CA PRO A 173 0.97 18.76 5.12
C PRO A 173 -0.35 18.04 4.88
N LYS A 174 -0.57 17.44 3.71
CA LYS A 174 -1.78 16.68 3.36
C LYS A 174 -1.87 15.34 4.10
N HIS A 175 -0.73 14.77 4.51
CA HIS A 175 -0.65 13.52 5.29
C HIS A 175 -1.02 13.70 6.77
N LEU A 176 -1.19 14.92 7.22
CA LEU A 176 -1.45 15.20 8.64
C LEU A 176 -2.81 14.63 9.08
N PRO A 177 -2.83 13.73 10.08
CA PRO A 177 -4.09 13.21 10.59
C PRO A 177 -4.89 14.30 11.30
N LYS A 178 -6.19 14.35 11.02
CA LYS A 178 -7.12 15.24 11.72
C LYS A 178 -7.32 14.81 13.16
N LYS A 179 -7.29 13.49 13.41
CA LYS A 179 -7.37 12.91 14.76
C LYS A 179 -6.25 11.91 14.98
N ILE A 180 -5.68 11.89 16.20
CA ILE A 180 -4.73 10.88 16.66
C ILE A 180 -5.34 10.30 17.93
N ILE A 181 -5.61 9.00 17.94
CA ILE A 181 -6.36 8.30 18.98
C ILE A 181 -5.51 7.13 19.46
N GLN A 182 -5.34 7.01 20.79
CA GLN A 182 -4.75 5.82 21.38
C GLN A 182 -5.78 4.72 21.47
N ILE A 183 -5.37 3.50 21.14
CA ILE A 183 -6.17 2.28 21.29
C ILE A 183 -5.34 1.23 22.01
N GLU A 184 -6.03 0.25 22.62
CA GLU A 184 -5.39 -0.84 23.38
C GLU A 184 -4.68 -1.80 22.45
N ASP A 185 -5.31 -2.15 21.33
CA ASP A 185 -4.74 -3.05 20.33
C ASP A 185 -5.17 -2.68 18.91
N ILE A 186 -4.33 -3.04 17.95
CA ILE A 186 -4.61 -2.87 16.51
C ILE A 186 -5.34 -4.13 16.03
N PRO A 187 -6.47 -4.00 15.32
CA PRO A 187 -7.15 -5.15 14.74
C PRO A 187 -6.32 -5.74 13.59
N TYR A 188 -6.05 -7.04 13.68
CA TYR A 188 -5.40 -7.80 12.63
C TYR A 188 -6.35 -8.86 12.08
N THR A 189 -6.24 -9.13 10.79
CA THR A 189 -6.87 -10.31 10.18
C THR A 189 -6.17 -11.59 10.67
N ILE A 190 -6.78 -12.75 10.45
CA ILE A 190 -6.17 -14.06 10.77
C ILE A 190 -4.82 -14.24 10.08
N SER A 191 -4.63 -13.63 8.92
CA SER A 191 -3.37 -13.64 8.16
C SER A 191 -2.34 -12.59 8.62
N GLY A 192 -2.60 -11.87 9.72
CA GLY A 192 -1.70 -10.87 10.29
C GLY A 192 -1.64 -9.53 9.54
N LYS A 193 -2.63 -9.24 8.68
CA LYS A 193 -2.74 -7.94 7.99
C LYS A 193 -3.63 -6.98 8.79
N LYS A 194 -3.27 -5.70 8.81
CA LYS A 194 -4.08 -4.59 9.36
C LYS A 194 -5.26 -4.27 8.46
#